data_9145eb3806e1a2e439fec37eea3a9da3
#
_entry.id   9145eb3806e1a2e439fec37eea3a9da3
#
_cell.length_a   1.000
_cell.length_b   1.000
_cell.length_c   1.000
_cell.angle_alpha   90.00
_cell.angle_beta   90.00
_cell.angle_gamma   90.00
#
_symmetry.space_group_name_H-M   'P 1'
#
loop_
_entity.id
_entity.type
_entity.pdbx_description
1 polymer ?
#
loop_
_entity_poly.entity_id
_entity_poly.type
_entity_poly.pdbx_seq_one_letter_code
_entity_poly.pdbx_strand_id
1 'polypeptide(L)'
;MFAALRRWLSGWRLLGMLAFLAIVAWLALRQLPDGRLHVYFLDVGQGDAILVQTPDGRQILIDGGPNPTALLSEMSAVLPFWDRSLDLVVLTHPDGDHLTGLLAVLDRYQVGRVLDTSQTDAAPLAAAWRERLAKGNIPRTTAQRGMRIPFGDVMLTVLHPSSKPLTGTASDDNNNSIVLRIDYGPTSLLLTGDAESEAEADIIKAGLPLQADVLKIGHHGSNGSTSAPFLVAVTPSEAVIQVGADNSFGHPAREVLKRLMDARAEILRTDTNGRIEAVSDGRKLSVKVSRWPTVTGRR
;
A
#
# COMPACT_ATOMS: atom_id res chain seq x y z
N MET A 1 7.34 -28.72 -56.40
CA MET A 1 6.35 -28.87 -55.31
C MET A 1 6.96 -28.56 -53.92
N PHE A 2 8.09 -29.11 -53.53
CA PHE A 2 8.73 -28.91 -52.23
C PHE A 2 9.21 -27.48 -51.93
N ALA A 3 9.66 -26.71 -52.93
CA ALA A 3 10.13 -25.31 -52.72
C ALA A 3 8.96 -24.34 -52.42
N ALA A 4 7.78 -24.57 -53.02
CA ALA A 4 6.59 -23.77 -52.76
C ALA A 4 6.03 -24.02 -51.32
N LEU A 5 6.05 -25.29 -50.88
CA LEU A 5 5.64 -25.67 -49.52
C LEU A 5 6.58 -25.07 -48.47
N ARG A 6 7.88 -25.04 -48.72
CA ARG A 6 8.90 -24.43 -47.83
C ARG A 6 8.73 -22.93 -47.71
N ARG A 7 8.40 -22.22 -48.82
CA ARG A 7 8.10 -20.76 -48.80
C ARG A 7 6.78 -20.49 -48.08
N TRP A 8 5.78 -21.33 -48.25
CA TRP A 8 4.48 -21.20 -47.59
C TRP A 8 4.63 -21.38 -46.07
N LEU A 9 5.33 -22.43 -45.61
CA LEU A 9 5.63 -22.68 -44.20
C LEU A 9 6.51 -21.57 -43.58
N SER A 10 7.43 -20.94 -44.33
CA SER A 10 8.19 -19.78 -43.83
C SER A 10 7.34 -18.54 -43.69
N GLY A 11 6.36 -18.31 -44.56
CA GLY A 11 5.41 -17.19 -44.45
C GLY A 11 4.52 -17.32 -43.23
N TRP A 12 3.97 -18.49 -42.94
CA TRP A 12 3.16 -18.70 -41.73
C TRP A 12 3.95 -18.58 -40.44
N ARG A 13 5.22 -19.00 -40.42
CA ARG A 13 6.13 -18.81 -39.28
C ARG A 13 6.42 -17.32 -39.03
N LEU A 14 6.64 -16.54 -40.10
CA LEU A 14 6.84 -15.11 -40.01
C LEU A 14 5.58 -14.42 -39.50
N LEU A 15 4.39 -14.77 -40.02
CA LEU A 15 3.13 -14.20 -39.52
C LEU A 15 2.89 -14.56 -38.05
N GLY A 16 3.16 -15.80 -37.65
CA GLY A 16 3.06 -16.22 -36.24
C GLY A 16 4.01 -15.45 -35.31
N MET A 17 5.25 -15.24 -35.78
CA MET A 17 6.21 -14.43 -35.02
C MET A 17 5.78 -12.98 -34.92
N LEU A 18 5.29 -12.35 -35.98
CA LEU A 18 4.78 -10.99 -35.97
C LEU A 18 3.55 -10.84 -35.06
N ALA A 19 2.63 -11.79 -35.10
CA ALA A 19 1.46 -11.85 -34.23
C ALA A 19 1.89 -11.97 -32.75
N PHE A 20 2.85 -12.85 -32.46
CA PHE A 20 3.41 -12.99 -31.12
C PHE A 20 4.06 -11.69 -30.62
N LEU A 21 4.90 -11.07 -31.46
CA LEU A 21 5.54 -9.78 -31.11
C LEU A 21 4.51 -8.67 -30.91
N ALA A 22 3.45 -8.63 -31.74
CA ALA A 22 2.37 -7.67 -31.58
C ALA A 22 1.61 -7.87 -30.25
N ILE A 23 1.34 -9.13 -29.87
CA ILE A 23 0.71 -9.46 -28.57
C ILE A 23 1.63 -9.04 -27.42
N VAL A 24 2.92 -9.36 -27.49
CA VAL A 24 3.89 -8.97 -26.45
C VAL A 24 3.99 -7.45 -26.35
N ALA A 25 4.09 -6.75 -27.48
CA ALA A 25 4.11 -5.29 -27.50
C ALA A 25 2.82 -4.68 -26.93
N TRP A 26 1.66 -5.26 -27.30
CA TRP A 26 0.37 -4.80 -26.77
C TRP A 26 0.23 -5.04 -25.26
N LEU A 27 0.69 -6.19 -24.75
CA LEU A 27 0.74 -6.47 -23.31
C LEU A 27 1.68 -5.52 -22.59
N ALA A 28 2.85 -5.23 -23.20
CA ALA A 28 3.80 -4.27 -22.65
C ALA A 28 3.22 -2.85 -22.59
N LEU A 29 2.58 -2.40 -23.67
CA LEU A 29 1.94 -1.08 -23.73
C LEU A 29 0.84 -0.91 -22.68
N ARG A 30 0.12 -1.98 -22.34
CA ARG A 30 -0.92 -1.96 -21.29
C ARG A 30 -0.38 -1.81 -19.88
N GLN A 31 0.90 -2.05 -19.68
CA GLN A 31 1.58 -1.92 -18.39
C GLN A 31 2.33 -0.59 -18.24
N LEU A 32 2.28 0.27 -19.27
CA LEU A 32 2.79 1.63 -19.15
C LEU A 32 1.87 2.48 -18.26
N PRO A 33 2.41 3.51 -17.59
CA PRO A 33 1.62 4.45 -16.82
C PRO A 33 0.49 5.05 -17.67
N ASP A 34 -0.72 5.04 -17.13
CA ASP A 34 -1.92 5.51 -17.82
C ASP A 34 -2.28 6.98 -17.48
N GLY A 35 -1.36 7.67 -16.78
CA GLY A 35 -1.53 9.06 -16.36
C GLY A 35 -2.43 9.23 -15.14
N ARG A 36 -2.73 8.15 -14.40
CA ARG A 36 -3.53 8.16 -13.18
C ARG A 36 -2.73 7.75 -11.97
N LEU A 37 -3.20 8.16 -10.80
CA LEU A 37 -2.72 7.65 -9.53
C LEU A 37 -3.43 6.33 -9.22
N HIS A 38 -2.66 5.28 -8.94
CA HIS A 38 -3.16 4.00 -8.46
C HIS A 38 -2.60 3.71 -7.08
N VAL A 39 -3.46 3.36 -6.15
CA VAL A 39 -3.09 2.92 -4.80
C VAL A 39 -3.68 1.55 -4.56
N TYR A 40 -2.82 0.54 -4.49
CA TYR A 40 -3.20 -0.85 -4.32
C TYR A 40 -2.97 -1.28 -2.87
N PHE A 41 -4.04 -1.65 -2.19
CA PHE A 41 -3.99 -2.34 -0.91
C PHE A 41 -3.89 -3.83 -1.20
N LEU A 42 -2.70 -4.39 -1.04
CA LEU A 42 -2.36 -5.75 -1.44
C LEU A 42 -2.91 -6.78 -0.44
N ASP A 43 -3.40 -7.91 -0.93
CA ASP A 43 -3.89 -9.02 -0.07
C ASP A 43 -2.70 -9.89 0.36
N VAL A 44 -2.03 -9.50 1.43
CA VAL A 44 -0.85 -10.19 1.98
C VAL A 44 -1.15 -11.04 3.22
N GLY A 45 -2.43 -11.21 3.56
CA GLY A 45 -2.89 -11.82 4.79
C GLY A 45 -3.00 -10.81 5.92
N GLN A 46 -2.66 -11.22 7.16
CA GLN A 46 -2.71 -10.32 8.33
C GLN A 46 -1.48 -9.41 8.32
N GLY A 47 -1.67 -8.14 7.95
CA GLY A 47 -0.59 -7.16 7.83
C GLY A 47 -0.84 -6.15 6.71
N ASP A 48 0.04 -5.18 6.59
CA ASP A 48 -0.08 -4.11 5.60
C ASP A 48 0.92 -4.26 4.46
N ALA A 49 0.46 -4.02 3.25
CA ALA A 49 1.31 -3.76 2.09
C ALA A 49 0.51 -2.90 1.09
N ILE A 50 1.02 -1.71 0.79
CA ILE A 50 0.36 -0.77 -0.11
C ILE A 50 1.34 -0.35 -1.19
N LEU A 51 0.97 -0.57 -2.46
CA LEU A 51 1.75 -0.14 -3.61
C LEU A 51 1.08 1.08 -4.24
N VAL A 52 1.85 2.14 -4.43
CA VAL A 52 1.40 3.37 -5.10
C VAL A 52 2.13 3.50 -6.43
N GLN A 53 1.39 3.68 -7.50
CA GLN A 53 1.90 4.05 -8.83
C GLN A 53 1.40 5.46 -9.16
N THR A 54 2.32 6.37 -9.35
CA THR A 54 1.99 7.77 -9.69
C THR A 54 1.69 7.93 -11.18
N PRO A 55 1.02 9.01 -11.59
CA PRO A 55 0.70 9.28 -13.00
C PRO A 55 1.91 9.29 -13.93
N ASP A 56 3.09 9.67 -13.41
CA ASP A 56 4.38 9.69 -14.13
C ASP A 56 5.16 8.37 -14.02
N GLY A 57 4.54 7.31 -13.45
CA GLY A 57 5.08 5.95 -13.41
C GLY A 57 6.05 5.67 -12.27
N ARG A 58 6.16 6.54 -11.27
CA ARG A 58 6.97 6.24 -10.08
C ARG A 58 6.26 5.27 -9.16
N GLN A 59 7.04 4.49 -8.43
CA GLN A 59 6.56 3.40 -7.60
C GLN A 59 6.98 3.58 -6.15
N ILE A 60 6.00 3.52 -5.25
CA ILE A 60 6.20 3.66 -3.81
C ILE A 60 5.57 2.44 -3.15
N LEU A 61 6.34 1.74 -2.33
CA LEU A 61 5.83 0.63 -1.52
C LEU A 61 5.81 1.05 -0.05
N ILE A 62 4.66 0.91 0.59
CA ILE A 62 4.45 1.21 2.01
C ILE A 62 4.12 -0.11 2.69
N ASP A 63 5.01 -0.55 3.57
CA ASP A 63 5.02 -1.85 4.24
C ASP A 63 5.06 -3.05 3.29
N GLY A 64 5.25 -4.25 3.82
CA GLY A 64 5.46 -5.45 3.03
C GLY A 64 4.73 -6.68 3.51
N GLY A 65 3.93 -6.57 4.56
CA GLY A 65 3.20 -7.70 5.12
C GLY A 65 4.09 -8.76 5.78
N PRO A 66 3.47 -9.82 6.32
CA PRO A 66 4.17 -10.89 7.03
C PRO A 66 4.77 -11.93 6.08
N ASN A 67 4.29 -12.00 4.83
CA ASN A 67 4.60 -13.07 3.91
C ASN A 67 5.26 -12.57 2.63
N PRO A 68 6.59 -12.78 2.48
CA PRO A 68 7.32 -12.34 1.28
C PRO A 68 6.76 -12.93 -0.03
N THR A 69 6.26 -14.15 -0.02
CA THR A 69 5.73 -14.80 -1.22
C THR A 69 4.41 -14.17 -1.65
N ALA A 70 3.52 -13.88 -0.69
CA ALA A 70 2.27 -13.19 -0.97
C ALA A 70 2.53 -11.78 -1.52
N LEU A 71 3.40 -11.00 -0.86
CA LEU A 71 3.80 -9.68 -1.32
C LEU A 71 4.33 -9.69 -2.76
N LEU A 72 5.31 -10.53 -3.04
CA LEU A 72 5.93 -10.59 -4.37
C LEU A 72 4.93 -11.07 -5.45
N SER A 73 4.00 -11.97 -5.09
CA SER A 73 2.93 -12.40 -5.98
C SER A 73 1.98 -11.25 -6.31
N GLU A 74 1.51 -10.51 -5.29
CA GLU A 74 0.64 -9.35 -5.46
C GLU A 74 1.32 -8.23 -6.26
N MET A 75 2.58 -7.92 -5.95
CA MET A 75 3.36 -6.95 -6.72
C MET A 75 3.50 -7.36 -8.19
N SER A 76 3.78 -8.65 -8.46
CA SER A 76 3.94 -9.15 -9.84
C SER A 76 2.63 -9.14 -10.64
N ALA A 77 1.49 -9.13 -9.98
CA ALA A 77 0.19 -9.03 -10.64
C ALA A 77 -0.14 -7.58 -11.06
N VAL A 78 0.58 -6.60 -10.52
CA VAL A 78 0.35 -5.16 -10.75
C VAL A 78 1.48 -4.54 -11.56
N LEU A 79 2.74 -4.84 -11.19
CA LEU A 79 3.92 -4.28 -11.82
C LEU A 79 4.29 -5.01 -13.11
N PRO A 80 4.85 -4.30 -14.09
CA PRO A 80 5.47 -4.94 -15.24
C PRO A 80 6.56 -5.92 -14.80
N PHE A 81 6.61 -7.10 -15.44
CA PHE A 81 7.58 -8.15 -15.06
C PHE A 81 9.04 -7.75 -15.24
N TRP A 82 9.30 -6.73 -16.08
CA TRP A 82 10.64 -6.18 -16.32
C TRP A 82 11.00 -5.04 -15.38
N ASP A 83 10.01 -4.44 -14.68
CA ASP A 83 10.25 -3.34 -13.76
C ASP A 83 10.52 -3.89 -12.36
N ARG A 84 11.74 -3.67 -11.90
CA ARG A 84 12.24 -4.07 -10.59
C ARG A 84 12.77 -2.86 -9.82
N SER A 85 12.17 -1.70 -10.03
CA SER A 85 12.52 -0.47 -9.35
C SER A 85 11.43 0.01 -8.40
N LEU A 86 11.82 0.62 -7.29
CA LEU A 86 10.95 1.33 -6.37
C LEU A 86 11.63 2.66 -6.03
N ASP A 87 10.94 3.77 -6.29
CA ASP A 87 11.49 5.11 -5.98
C ASP A 87 11.58 5.37 -4.48
N LEU A 88 10.61 4.84 -3.73
CA LEU A 88 10.53 4.95 -2.27
C LEU A 88 9.96 3.67 -1.67
N VAL A 89 10.58 3.21 -0.60
CA VAL A 89 9.98 2.24 0.32
C VAL A 89 9.74 2.93 1.65
N VAL A 90 8.55 2.75 2.21
CA VAL A 90 8.18 3.25 3.54
C VAL A 90 7.98 2.07 4.45
N LEU A 91 8.62 2.09 5.62
CA LEU A 91 8.32 1.19 6.73
C LEU A 91 7.62 2.01 7.81
N THR A 92 6.33 1.74 8.05
CA THR A 92 5.54 2.51 9.01
C THR A 92 6.01 2.30 10.45
N HIS A 93 6.31 1.06 10.80
CA HIS A 93 6.88 0.65 12.08
C HIS A 93 7.49 -0.78 11.94
N PRO A 94 8.35 -1.23 12.88
CA PRO A 94 9.20 -2.41 12.66
C PRO A 94 8.52 -3.77 12.96
N ASP A 95 7.21 -3.85 13.08
CA ASP A 95 6.51 -5.09 13.36
C ASP A 95 6.57 -6.10 12.20
N GLY A 96 6.50 -7.40 12.52
CA GLY A 96 6.71 -8.46 11.55
C GLY A 96 5.71 -8.48 10.41
N ASP A 97 4.48 -8.09 10.66
CA ASP A 97 3.39 -8.02 9.67
C ASP A 97 3.42 -6.77 8.79
N HIS A 98 4.45 -5.93 8.96
CA HIS A 98 4.79 -4.78 8.10
C HIS A 98 6.17 -4.94 7.45
N LEU A 99 7.14 -5.46 8.19
CA LEU A 99 8.54 -5.46 7.79
C LEU A 99 8.98 -6.73 7.05
N THR A 100 8.41 -7.91 7.37
CA THR A 100 8.97 -9.19 6.90
C THR A 100 9.09 -9.26 5.38
N GLY A 101 8.04 -8.86 4.66
CA GLY A 101 8.04 -8.85 3.19
C GLY A 101 9.02 -7.87 2.57
N LEU A 102 9.28 -6.73 3.24
CA LEU A 102 10.22 -5.73 2.74
C LEU A 102 11.64 -6.25 2.65
N LEU A 103 12.04 -7.20 3.50
CA LEU A 103 13.37 -7.81 3.39
C LEU A 103 13.57 -8.51 2.04
N ALA A 104 12.54 -9.21 1.55
CA ALA A 104 12.58 -9.85 0.24
C ALA A 104 12.52 -8.83 -0.92
N VAL A 105 11.90 -7.68 -0.70
CA VAL A 105 11.90 -6.57 -1.66
C VAL A 105 13.31 -6.00 -1.80
N LEU A 106 14.01 -5.72 -0.70
CA LEU A 106 15.40 -5.24 -0.73
C LEU A 106 16.36 -6.21 -1.44
N ASP A 107 16.06 -7.51 -1.40
CA ASP A 107 16.87 -8.55 -2.07
C ASP A 107 16.58 -8.65 -3.58
N ARG A 108 15.46 -8.10 -4.10
CA ARG A 108 14.97 -8.32 -5.48
C ARG A 108 14.69 -7.07 -6.28
N TYR A 109 14.51 -5.93 -5.63
CA TYR A 109 14.17 -4.66 -6.27
C TYR A 109 15.29 -3.64 -6.03
N GLN A 110 15.49 -2.76 -7.00
CA GLN A 110 16.31 -1.57 -6.83
C GLN A 110 15.49 -0.51 -6.09
N VAL A 111 15.89 -0.19 -4.87
CA VAL A 111 15.20 0.79 -4.02
C VAL A 111 15.98 2.10 -4.05
N GLY A 112 15.33 3.17 -4.49
CA GLY A 112 15.94 4.49 -4.60
C GLY A 112 16.22 5.12 -3.23
N ARG A 113 15.27 5.03 -2.30
CA ARG A 113 15.41 5.52 -0.91
C ARG A 113 14.38 4.87 0.01
N VAL A 114 14.63 4.99 1.31
CA VAL A 114 13.74 4.51 2.37
C VAL A 114 13.32 5.66 3.28
N LEU A 115 12.05 5.66 3.65
CA LEU A 115 11.49 6.45 4.73
C LEU A 115 11.05 5.49 5.83
N ASP A 116 11.58 5.62 7.04
CA ASP A 116 11.18 4.80 8.18
C ASP A 116 11.12 5.60 9.49
N THR A 117 10.79 4.94 10.58
CA THR A 117 10.70 5.58 11.89
C THR A 117 12.05 5.69 12.58
N SER A 118 12.12 6.54 13.60
CA SER A 118 13.27 6.60 14.50
C SER A 118 13.31 5.45 15.51
N GLN A 119 12.32 4.58 15.49
CA GLN A 119 12.24 3.44 16.42
C GLN A 119 13.48 2.56 16.26
N THR A 120 14.18 2.39 17.37
CA THR A 120 15.37 1.55 17.47
C THR A 120 15.00 0.24 18.13
N ASP A 121 14.17 -0.54 17.46
CA ASP A 121 13.87 -1.87 17.94
C ASP A 121 15.15 -2.73 17.90
N ALA A 122 15.46 -3.39 19.00
CA ALA A 122 16.55 -4.36 19.11
C ALA A 122 16.16 -5.73 18.52
N ALA A 123 14.93 -5.89 18.05
CA ALA A 123 14.46 -7.15 17.47
C ALA A 123 15.33 -7.57 16.28
N PRO A 124 15.56 -8.88 16.12
CA PRO A 124 16.38 -9.42 15.03
C PRO A 124 15.91 -8.97 13.64
N LEU A 125 14.60 -8.78 13.45
CA LEU A 125 14.01 -8.36 12.19
C LEU A 125 14.41 -6.92 11.84
N ALA A 126 14.33 -5.99 12.79
CA ALA A 126 14.75 -4.61 12.62
C ALA A 126 16.28 -4.50 12.41
N ALA A 127 17.06 -5.39 13.05
CA ALA A 127 18.49 -5.47 12.80
C ALA A 127 18.77 -5.93 11.35
N ALA A 128 18.07 -6.96 10.87
CA ALA A 128 18.20 -7.44 9.49
C ALA A 128 17.79 -6.40 8.44
N TRP A 129 16.79 -5.55 8.74
CA TRP A 129 16.42 -4.41 7.92
C TRP A 129 17.57 -3.41 7.78
N ARG A 130 18.10 -2.95 8.91
CA ARG A 130 19.24 -2.00 8.91
C ARG A 130 20.48 -2.55 8.20
N GLU A 131 20.79 -3.82 8.41
CA GLU A 131 21.90 -4.48 7.73
C GLU A 131 21.74 -4.46 6.21
N ARG A 132 20.53 -4.82 5.68
CA ARG A 132 20.27 -4.80 4.24
C ARG A 132 20.36 -3.40 3.65
N LEU A 133 19.82 -2.40 4.34
CA LEU A 133 19.93 -1.00 3.90
C LEU A 133 21.38 -0.55 3.81
N ALA A 134 22.19 -0.87 4.82
CA ALA A 134 23.62 -0.54 4.84
C ALA A 134 24.37 -1.27 3.73
N LYS A 135 24.15 -2.58 3.54
CA LYS A 135 24.76 -3.39 2.48
C LYS A 135 24.39 -2.89 1.08
N GLY A 136 23.15 -2.47 0.88
CA GLY A 136 22.66 -1.93 -0.39
C GLY A 136 23.02 -0.46 -0.61
N ASN A 137 23.66 0.22 0.35
CA ASN A 137 23.89 1.67 0.35
C ASN A 137 22.61 2.47 0.04
N ILE A 138 21.46 1.99 0.55
CA ILE A 138 20.16 2.60 0.28
C ILE A 138 19.98 3.82 1.18
N PRO A 139 19.76 5.02 0.61
CA PRO A 139 19.54 6.23 1.40
C PRO A 139 18.34 6.07 2.31
N ARG A 140 18.51 6.38 3.60
CA ARG A 140 17.49 6.29 4.62
C ARG A 140 17.18 7.68 5.18
N THR A 141 15.90 7.97 5.32
CA THR A 141 15.39 9.20 5.96
C THR A 141 14.45 8.81 7.08
N THR A 142 14.58 9.43 8.24
CA THR A 142 13.63 9.25 9.34
C THR A 142 12.41 10.14 9.12
N ALA A 143 11.22 9.55 9.17
CA ALA A 143 9.97 10.25 9.00
C ALA A 143 9.71 11.23 10.16
N GLN A 144 9.22 12.41 9.82
CA GLN A 144 8.83 13.42 10.78
C GLN A 144 7.63 14.20 10.26
N ARG A 145 6.69 14.49 11.15
CA ARG A 145 5.51 15.32 10.86
C ARG A 145 5.87 16.59 10.09
N GLY A 146 5.10 16.86 9.04
CA GLY A 146 5.29 18.02 8.19
C GLY A 146 6.22 17.78 7.01
N MET A 147 6.92 16.63 6.92
CA MET A 147 7.67 16.29 5.73
C MET A 147 6.73 16.16 4.53
N ARG A 148 7.12 16.76 3.41
CA ARG A 148 6.41 16.71 2.13
C ARG A 148 7.32 16.13 1.06
N ILE A 149 6.86 15.10 0.41
CA ILE A 149 7.64 14.33 -0.57
C ILE A 149 6.86 14.35 -1.90
N PRO A 150 7.29 15.20 -2.85
CA PRO A 150 6.62 15.31 -4.14
C PRO A 150 7.01 14.17 -5.07
N PHE A 151 6.02 13.66 -5.82
CA PHE A 151 6.16 12.75 -6.93
C PHE A 151 5.32 13.28 -8.10
N GLY A 152 5.92 14.16 -8.92
CA GLY A 152 5.19 14.92 -9.92
C GLY A 152 4.06 15.74 -9.27
N ASP A 153 2.82 15.50 -9.71
CA ASP A 153 1.62 16.17 -9.18
C ASP A 153 1.05 15.48 -7.92
N VAL A 154 1.63 14.34 -7.51
CA VAL A 154 1.24 13.63 -6.29
C VAL A 154 2.10 14.11 -5.12
N MET A 155 1.46 14.44 -4.01
CA MET A 155 2.14 14.87 -2.79
C MET A 155 1.93 13.86 -1.67
N LEU A 156 3.02 13.31 -1.13
CA LEU A 156 2.99 12.58 0.13
C LEU A 156 3.33 13.53 1.27
N THR A 157 2.50 13.55 2.31
CA THR A 157 2.73 14.35 3.51
C THR A 157 2.74 13.44 4.74
N VAL A 158 3.81 13.52 5.53
CA VAL A 158 3.91 12.82 6.82
C VAL A 158 3.10 13.58 7.86
N LEU A 159 2.08 12.96 8.45
CA LEU A 159 1.26 13.54 9.51
C LEU A 159 1.71 13.08 10.91
N HIS A 160 2.39 11.93 10.99
CA HIS A 160 2.93 11.33 12.20
C HIS A 160 4.14 10.45 11.84
N PRO A 161 5.12 10.24 12.73
CA PRO A 161 5.25 10.76 14.09
C PRO A 161 5.67 12.23 14.15
N SER A 162 5.43 12.85 15.30
CA SER A 162 5.98 14.17 15.61
C SER A 162 7.50 14.07 15.87
N SER A 163 8.18 15.22 16.04
CA SER A 163 9.60 15.24 16.40
C SER A 163 9.89 14.64 17.78
N LYS A 164 8.85 14.46 18.60
CA LYS A 164 8.91 13.79 19.90
C LYS A 164 8.01 12.56 19.81
N PRO A 165 8.57 11.35 19.65
CA PRO A 165 7.78 10.12 19.65
C PRO A 165 6.92 9.99 20.91
N LEU A 166 5.77 9.36 20.77
CA LEU A 166 4.91 9.02 21.89
C LEU A 166 5.56 7.90 22.71
N THR A 167 5.43 7.99 24.04
CA THR A 167 5.97 7.00 24.98
C THR A 167 4.99 6.76 26.10
N GLY A 168 4.94 5.49 26.60
CA GLY A 168 4.05 5.08 27.67
C GLY A 168 2.59 4.97 27.21
N THR A 169 2.37 4.72 25.92
CA THR A 169 1.07 4.40 25.33
C THR A 169 0.74 2.91 25.49
N ALA A 170 -0.41 2.49 24.99
CA ALA A 170 -0.79 1.07 24.98
C ALA A 170 0.18 0.22 24.12
N SER A 171 0.66 0.78 23.02
CA SER A 171 1.74 0.26 22.16
C SER A 171 2.54 1.42 21.59
N ASP A 172 3.75 1.64 22.11
CA ASP A 172 4.59 2.74 21.65
C ASP A 172 5.02 2.54 20.19
N ASP A 173 5.22 1.29 19.74
CA ASP A 173 5.59 1.00 18.36
C ASP A 173 4.46 1.35 17.40
N ASN A 174 3.26 0.87 17.63
CA ASN A 174 2.08 1.18 16.82
C ASN A 174 1.76 2.69 16.84
N ASN A 175 1.79 3.30 18.03
CA ASN A 175 1.50 4.71 18.19
C ASN A 175 2.60 5.66 17.67
N ASN A 176 3.70 5.13 17.16
CA ASN A 176 4.71 5.87 16.40
C ASN A 176 4.78 5.42 14.93
N SER A 177 3.76 4.73 14.43
CA SER A 177 3.62 4.42 13.00
C SER A 177 3.67 5.69 12.16
N ILE A 178 4.26 5.58 10.97
CA ILE A 178 4.18 6.66 9.99
C ILE A 178 2.75 6.75 9.46
N VAL A 179 2.11 7.89 9.69
CA VAL A 179 0.83 8.23 9.07
C VAL A 179 1.08 9.13 7.88
N LEU A 180 0.68 8.66 6.70
CA LEU A 180 0.87 9.35 5.43
C LEU A 180 -0.46 9.83 4.85
N ARG A 181 -0.46 11.06 4.37
CA ARG A 181 -1.48 11.58 3.48
C ARG A 181 -0.95 11.62 2.05
N ILE A 182 -1.74 11.14 1.11
CA ILE A 182 -1.46 11.21 -0.34
C ILE A 182 -2.49 12.14 -0.95
N ASP A 183 -2.04 13.20 -1.61
CA ASP A 183 -2.89 14.15 -2.32
C ASP A 183 -2.59 14.12 -3.82
N TYR A 184 -3.63 14.07 -4.64
CA TYR A 184 -3.56 14.22 -6.09
C TYR A 184 -4.76 15.04 -6.59
N GLY A 185 -4.53 16.30 -6.92
CA GLY A 185 -5.60 17.26 -7.17
C GLY A 185 -6.53 17.41 -5.94
N PRO A 186 -7.85 17.34 -6.09
CA PRO A 186 -8.80 17.35 -4.98
C PRO A 186 -8.97 15.99 -4.29
N THR A 187 -8.37 14.89 -4.80
CA THR A 187 -8.50 13.56 -4.22
C THR A 187 -7.42 13.28 -3.19
N SER A 188 -7.77 12.55 -2.14
CA SER A 188 -6.86 12.31 -1.03
C SER A 188 -7.07 10.95 -0.37
N LEU A 189 -5.95 10.34 0.07
CA LEU A 189 -5.96 9.12 0.84
C LEU A 189 -5.19 9.34 2.16
N LEU A 190 -5.65 8.72 3.24
CA LEU A 190 -4.98 8.72 4.52
C LEU A 190 -4.61 7.29 4.91
N LEU A 191 -3.31 7.04 5.08
CA LEU A 191 -2.72 5.74 5.40
C LEU A 191 -2.15 5.82 6.81
N THR A 192 -2.68 5.04 7.73
CA THR A 192 -2.45 5.19 9.17
C THR A 192 -1.42 4.22 9.75
N GLY A 193 -0.94 3.23 8.94
CA GLY A 193 -0.21 2.11 9.52
C GLY A 193 -1.01 1.48 10.65
N ASP A 194 -0.38 1.28 11.80
CA ASP A 194 -1.03 0.73 12.99
C ASP A 194 -1.26 1.76 14.09
N ALA A 195 -1.29 3.05 13.72
CA ALA A 195 -1.61 4.12 14.66
C ALA A 195 -2.90 3.85 15.43
N GLU A 196 -2.85 3.99 16.74
CA GLU A 196 -3.95 3.83 17.66
C GLU A 196 -4.47 5.18 18.20
N SER A 197 -5.38 5.12 19.15
CA SER A 197 -6.12 6.29 19.65
C SER A 197 -5.25 7.43 20.17
N GLU A 198 -4.07 7.13 20.73
CA GLU A 198 -3.14 8.14 21.26
C GLU A 198 -2.46 8.90 20.12
N ALA A 199 -2.04 8.18 19.06
CA ALA A 199 -1.50 8.80 17.85
C ALA A 199 -2.57 9.62 17.12
N GLU A 200 -3.78 9.10 17.00
CA GLU A 200 -4.93 9.80 16.40
C GLU A 200 -5.23 11.11 17.12
N ALA A 201 -5.24 11.09 18.47
CA ALA A 201 -5.45 12.28 19.29
C ALA A 201 -4.32 13.32 19.08
N ASP A 202 -3.07 12.87 18.98
CA ASP A 202 -1.92 13.75 18.71
C ASP A 202 -1.99 14.36 17.30
N ILE A 203 -2.42 13.61 16.31
CA ILE A 203 -2.61 14.09 14.93
C ILE A 203 -3.75 15.12 14.86
N ILE A 204 -4.89 14.87 15.52
CA ILE A 204 -6.01 15.80 15.58
C ILE A 204 -5.56 17.11 16.25
N LYS A 205 -4.86 17.00 17.38
CA LYS A 205 -4.34 18.15 18.13
C LYS A 205 -3.36 19.00 17.31
N ALA A 206 -2.65 18.38 16.37
CA ALA A 206 -1.73 19.09 15.49
C ALA A 206 -2.43 20.03 14.49
N GLY A 207 -3.75 19.89 14.29
CA GLY A 207 -4.55 20.76 13.42
C GLY A 207 -4.21 20.64 11.93
N LEU A 208 -3.64 19.51 11.51
CA LEU A 208 -3.33 19.26 10.11
C LEU A 208 -4.60 18.87 9.33
N PRO A 209 -4.64 19.07 7.99
CA PRO A 209 -5.74 18.59 7.16
C PRO A 209 -5.86 17.07 7.22
N LEU A 210 -7.00 16.56 7.72
CA LEU A 210 -7.25 15.11 7.88
C LEU A 210 -8.31 14.58 6.93
N GLN A 211 -9.22 15.43 6.39
CA GLN A 211 -10.27 14.98 5.48
C GLN A 211 -9.65 14.20 4.32
N ALA A 212 -10.16 12.99 4.09
CA ALA A 212 -9.65 12.12 3.02
C ALA A 212 -10.79 11.29 2.43
N ASP A 213 -10.75 11.06 1.12
CA ASP A 213 -11.75 10.23 0.43
C ASP A 213 -11.62 8.77 0.84
N VAL A 214 -10.39 8.27 0.96
CA VAL A 214 -10.08 6.90 1.37
C VAL A 214 -9.27 6.92 2.65
N LEU A 215 -9.72 6.16 3.65
CA LEU A 215 -8.99 5.90 4.89
C LEU A 215 -8.55 4.43 4.96
N LYS A 216 -7.25 4.17 5.03
CA LYS A 216 -6.75 2.88 5.51
C LYS A 216 -6.93 2.83 7.02
N ILE A 217 -7.67 1.85 7.48
CA ILE A 217 -8.01 1.68 8.89
C ILE A 217 -6.79 1.24 9.69
N GLY A 218 -6.57 1.90 10.83
CA GLY A 218 -5.43 1.63 11.70
C GLY A 218 -5.44 0.21 12.29
N HIS A 219 -4.26 -0.37 12.44
CA HIS A 219 -4.01 -1.63 13.12
C HIS A 219 -5.02 -2.73 12.74
N HIS A 220 -5.22 -2.93 11.43
CA HIS A 220 -6.10 -3.94 10.81
C HIS A 220 -7.53 -3.94 11.36
N GLY A 221 -7.99 -2.82 11.92
CA GLY A 221 -9.28 -2.72 12.59
C GLY A 221 -9.28 -3.20 14.04
N SER A 222 -8.15 -3.10 14.75
CA SER A 222 -8.07 -3.27 16.20
C SER A 222 -8.99 -2.29 16.92
N ASN A 223 -9.60 -2.71 18.03
CA ASN A 223 -10.48 -1.84 18.80
C ASN A 223 -9.78 -0.59 19.39
N GLY A 224 -8.45 -0.63 19.54
CA GLY A 224 -7.63 0.49 19.99
C GLY A 224 -7.48 1.62 18.96
N SER A 225 -7.81 1.36 17.68
CA SER A 225 -7.63 2.29 16.57
C SER A 225 -8.97 2.82 16.04
N THR A 226 -8.89 3.78 15.12
CA THR A 226 -10.03 4.32 14.35
C THR A 226 -11.12 4.86 15.29
N SER A 227 -10.71 5.75 16.18
CA SER A 227 -11.60 6.37 17.17
C SER A 227 -12.69 7.24 16.52
N ALA A 228 -13.82 7.40 17.20
CA ALA A 228 -14.91 8.24 16.69
C ALA A 228 -14.48 9.70 16.44
N PRO A 229 -13.66 10.36 17.30
CA PRO A 229 -13.14 11.69 17.00
C PRO A 229 -12.28 11.72 15.73
N PHE A 230 -11.47 10.67 15.49
CA PHE A 230 -10.65 10.57 14.30
C PHE A 230 -11.51 10.43 13.03
N LEU A 231 -12.51 9.56 13.05
CA LEU A 231 -13.45 9.42 11.94
C LEU A 231 -14.23 10.71 11.63
N VAL A 232 -14.61 11.48 12.66
CA VAL A 232 -15.23 12.79 12.47
C VAL A 232 -14.27 13.79 11.82
N ALA A 233 -12.97 13.71 12.11
CA ALA A 233 -11.96 14.58 11.51
C ALA A 233 -11.62 14.19 10.08
N VAL A 234 -11.61 12.87 9.77
CA VAL A 234 -11.25 12.35 8.44
C VAL A 234 -12.43 12.38 7.47
N THR A 235 -13.64 12.04 7.91
CA THR A 235 -14.87 11.96 7.11
C THR A 235 -14.71 11.14 5.81
N PRO A 236 -14.20 9.91 5.88
CA PRO A 236 -13.90 9.13 4.68
C PRO A 236 -15.20 8.65 4.00
N SER A 237 -15.20 8.62 2.65
CA SER A 237 -16.23 7.90 1.89
C SER A 237 -15.94 6.40 1.83
N GLU A 238 -14.66 6.02 1.78
CA GLU A 238 -14.18 4.66 1.68
C GLU A 238 -13.26 4.32 2.87
N ALA A 239 -13.49 3.18 3.50
CA ALA A 239 -12.68 2.65 4.60
C ALA A 239 -12.06 1.31 4.18
N VAL A 240 -10.74 1.25 4.03
CA VAL A 240 -10.03 0.04 3.64
C VAL A 240 -9.38 -0.61 4.85
N ILE A 241 -9.70 -1.88 5.10
CA ILE A 241 -9.12 -2.70 6.16
C ILE A 241 -8.24 -3.78 5.52
N GLN A 242 -6.92 -3.68 5.72
CA GLN A 242 -6.01 -4.78 5.38
C GLN A 242 -6.00 -5.78 6.54
N VAL A 243 -6.46 -6.98 6.30
CA VAL A 243 -6.68 -7.99 7.34
C VAL A 243 -6.67 -9.39 6.73
N GLY A 244 -6.18 -10.38 7.46
CA GLY A 244 -6.19 -11.78 7.04
C GLY A 244 -7.50 -12.49 7.40
N ALA A 245 -7.99 -13.37 6.50
CA ALA A 245 -9.23 -14.12 6.70
C ALA A 245 -9.23 -14.99 7.97
N ASP A 246 -8.10 -15.63 8.26
CA ASP A 246 -7.95 -16.57 9.39
C ASP A 246 -7.09 -15.96 10.50
N ASN A 247 -7.17 -14.64 10.72
CA ASN A 247 -6.39 -14.01 11.77
C ASN A 247 -6.85 -14.42 13.16
N SER A 248 -5.89 -14.65 14.05
CA SER A 248 -6.16 -15.06 15.45
C SER A 248 -6.48 -13.88 16.38
N PHE A 249 -6.42 -12.64 15.89
CA PHE A 249 -6.60 -11.42 16.69
C PHE A 249 -8.06 -11.01 16.82
N GLY A 250 -8.95 -11.60 16.00
CA GLY A 250 -10.35 -11.21 15.95
C GLY A 250 -10.58 -9.87 15.23
N HIS A 251 -9.64 -9.47 14.38
CA HIS A 251 -9.75 -8.26 13.56
C HIS A 251 -10.55 -8.52 12.28
N PRO A 252 -11.30 -7.51 11.77
CA PRO A 252 -11.59 -6.25 12.43
C PRO A 252 -12.56 -6.41 13.59
N ALA A 253 -12.36 -5.65 14.67
CA ALA A 253 -13.24 -5.65 15.84
C ALA A 253 -14.64 -5.13 15.47
N ARG A 254 -15.68 -5.71 16.12
CA ARG A 254 -17.07 -5.32 15.86
C ARG A 254 -17.34 -3.84 16.13
N GLU A 255 -16.68 -3.28 17.12
CA GLU A 255 -16.75 -1.89 17.52
C GLU A 255 -16.23 -0.95 16.45
N VAL A 256 -15.12 -1.34 15.77
CA VAL A 256 -14.58 -0.58 14.63
C VAL A 256 -15.56 -0.62 13.46
N LEU A 257 -16.05 -1.81 13.10
CA LEU A 257 -17.05 -1.93 12.03
C LEU A 257 -18.29 -1.09 12.32
N LYS A 258 -18.75 -1.07 13.59
CA LYS A 258 -19.87 -0.22 14.00
C LYS A 258 -19.54 1.27 13.82
N ARG A 259 -18.38 1.74 14.27
CA ARG A 259 -17.97 3.14 14.11
C ARG A 259 -17.93 3.55 12.63
N LEU A 260 -17.44 2.68 11.75
CA LEU A 260 -17.39 2.92 10.31
C LEU A 260 -18.79 2.98 9.68
N MET A 261 -19.70 2.09 10.08
CA MET A 261 -21.08 2.13 9.65
C MET A 261 -21.79 3.40 10.12
N ASP A 262 -21.57 3.80 11.38
CA ASP A 262 -22.12 5.04 11.93
C ASP A 262 -21.58 6.28 11.19
N ALA A 263 -20.32 6.25 10.75
CA ALA A 263 -19.69 7.26 9.91
C ALA A 263 -20.15 7.21 8.44
N ARG A 264 -20.91 6.20 8.02
CA ARG A 264 -21.39 5.95 6.64
C ARG A 264 -20.29 5.75 5.63
N ALA A 265 -19.12 5.28 6.03
CA ALA A 265 -18.05 4.89 5.12
C ALA A 265 -18.36 3.54 4.46
N GLU A 266 -18.07 3.40 3.17
CA GLU A 266 -18.08 2.09 2.51
C GLU A 266 -16.91 1.26 3.02
N ILE A 267 -17.18 0.05 3.53
CA ILE A 267 -16.17 -0.80 4.18
C ILE A 267 -15.69 -1.84 3.18
N LEU A 268 -14.40 -1.78 2.86
CA LEU A 268 -13.71 -2.72 1.99
C LEU A 268 -12.62 -3.46 2.79
N ARG A 269 -12.54 -4.79 2.63
CA ARG A 269 -11.62 -5.63 3.42
C ARG A 269 -10.84 -6.56 2.51
N THR A 270 -9.52 -6.69 2.72
CA THR A 270 -8.69 -7.56 1.86
C THR A 270 -9.05 -9.04 2.00
N ASP A 271 -9.47 -9.51 3.16
CA ASP A 271 -9.88 -10.90 3.37
C ASP A 271 -11.13 -11.29 2.57
N THR A 272 -12.04 -10.36 2.31
CA THR A 272 -13.28 -10.59 1.56
C THR A 272 -13.22 -10.10 0.11
N ASN A 273 -12.54 -8.97 -0.13
CA ASN A 273 -12.49 -8.31 -1.43
C ASN A 273 -11.21 -8.60 -2.23
N GLY A 274 -10.22 -9.32 -1.63
CA GLY A 274 -8.90 -9.49 -2.20
C GLY A 274 -8.16 -8.15 -2.30
N ARG A 275 -7.30 -7.98 -3.31
CA ARG A 275 -6.65 -6.69 -3.56
C ARG A 275 -7.68 -5.61 -3.85
N ILE A 276 -7.53 -4.45 -3.20
CA ILE A 276 -8.36 -3.27 -3.37
C ILE A 276 -7.51 -2.22 -4.07
N GLU A 277 -8.06 -1.56 -5.09
CA GLU A 277 -7.38 -0.54 -5.89
C GLU A 277 -8.17 0.77 -5.84
N ALA A 278 -7.59 1.83 -5.30
CA ALA A 278 -8.09 3.19 -5.45
C ALA A 278 -7.41 3.86 -6.64
N VAL A 279 -8.20 4.39 -7.57
CA VAL A 279 -7.71 5.04 -8.80
C VAL A 279 -8.21 6.47 -8.84
N SER A 280 -7.30 7.42 -9.07
CA SER A 280 -7.65 8.83 -9.26
C SER A 280 -7.08 9.37 -10.57
N ASP A 281 -7.88 10.16 -11.28
CA ASP A 281 -7.45 10.95 -12.44
C ASP A 281 -7.08 12.40 -12.07
N GLY A 282 -6.94 12.69 -10.77
CA GLY A 282 -6.71 14.03 -10.24
C GLY A 282 -7.97 14.90 -10.19
N ARG A 283 -9.16 14.33 -10.42
CA ARG A 283 -10.47 15.00 -10.31
C ARG A 283 -11.48 14.13 -9.57
N LYS A 284 -11.47 12.84 -9.85
CA LYS A 284 -12.38 11.85 -9.28
C LYS A 284 -11.56 10.64 -8.81
N LEU A 285 -11.99 10.09 -7.70
CA LEU A 285 -11.49 8.83 -7.16
C LEU A 285 -12.54 7.75 -7.36
N SER A 286 -12.12 6.54 -7.66
CA SER A 286 -12.95 5.33 -7.72
C SER A 286 -12.22 4.17 -7.10
N VAL A 287 -12.93 3.25 -6.46
CA VAL A 287 -12.34 2.06 -5.86
C VAL A 287 -12.81 0.81 -6.60
N LYS A 288 -11.89 -0.14 -6.80
CA LYS A 288 -12.13 -1.43 -7.43
C LYS A 288 -11.62 -2.53 -6.52
N VAL A 289 -12.22 -3.70 -6.62
CA VAL A 289 -11.83 -4.89 -5.86
C VAL A 289 -11.51 -6.04 -6.80
N SER A 290 -10.55 -6.88 -6.46
CA SER A 290 -10.20 -8.05 -7.28
C SER A 290 -11.13 -9.23 -7.06
N ARG A 291 -11.87 -9.24 -5.96
CA ARG A 291 -12.84 -10.28 -5.61
C ARG A 291 -14.12 -9.63 -5.07
N TRP A 292 -15.24 -9.86 -5.71
CA TRP A 292 -16.54 -9.48 -5.17
C TRP A 292 -17.01 -10.56 -4.19
N PRO A 293 -17.53 -10.18 -3.01
CA PRO A 293 -18.15 -11.16 -2.12
C PRO A 293 -19.24 -11.92 -2.89
N THR A 294 -19.13 -13.24 -2.94
CA THR A 294 -20.22 -14.07 -3.44
C THR A 294 -21.38 -13.87 -2.47
N VAL A 295 -22.47 -13.28 -2.96
CA VAL A 295 -23.75 -13.24 -2.21
C VAL A 295 -24.20 -14.71 -2.08
N THR A 296 -23.71 -15.40 -1.04
CA THR A 296 -24.29 -16.67 -0.64
C THR A 296 -25.69 -16.36 -0.15
N GLY A 297 -26.65 -16.74 -1.00
CA GLY A 297 -28.06 -16.48 -0.77
C GLY A 297 -28.48 -16.87 0.65
N ARG A 298 -29.20 -15.99 1.30
CA ARG A 298 -29.99 -16.32 2.47
C ARG A 298 -30.88 -17.52 2.14
N ARG A 299 -30.63 -18.63 2.81
CA ARG A 299 -31.65 -19.63 3.05
C ARG A 299 -32.23 -19.43 4.44
#